data_51378ecf4fbce5c3ac69880f8a3d440f
#
_entry.id   51378ecf4fbce5c3ac69880f8a3d440f
#
_cell.length_a   1.000
_cell.length_b   1.000
_cell.length_c   1.000
_cell.angle_alpha   90.00
_cell.angle_beta   90.00
_cell.angle_gamma   90.00
#
_symmetry.space_group_name_H-M   'P 1'
#
loop_
_entity.id
_entity.type
_entity.pdbx_description
1 polymer ?
#
loop_
_entity_poly.entity_id
_entity_poly.type
_entity_poly.pdbx_seq_one_letter_code
_entity_poly.pdbx_strand_id
1 'polypeptide(L)'
;MEKIQIFISSTFKDMDAERDMVNHFVKQRIEKELARYSIFKSIEIVDLRWGVNTQDLPEDERENKVLRQCVDNIRSSRPYFIAFIGDRYGWIPPKNRWQKVMDELSDDELEMLGDEINEVKSVTELEILFGALKDRKSLPNSFFLFRNT
;
A
#
# COMPACT_ATOMS: atom_id res chain seq x y z
N MET A 1 -4.96 -22.02 -8.47
CA MET A 1 -5.74 -20.81 -8.84
C MET A 1 -4.84 -19.59 -8.81
N GLU A 2 -4.81 -18.86 -9.87
CA GLU A 2 -4.02 -17.62 -9.95
C GLU A 2 -4.62 -16.53 -9.06
N LYS A 3 -3.76 -15.80 -8.34
CA LYS A 3 -4.18 -14.73 -7.44
C LYS A 3 -3.96 -13.37 -8.07
N ILE A 4 -4.93 -12.48 -7.88
CA ILE A 4 -4.80 -11.07 -8.21
C ILE A 4 -4.63 -10.32 -6.90
N GLN A 5 -3.52 -9.62 -6.75
CA GLN A 5 -3.22 -8.85 -5.55
C GLN A 5 -3.64 -7.39 -5.74
N ILE A 6 -4.29 -6.84 -4.72
CA ILE A 6 -4.69 -5.44 -4.67
C ILE A 6 -4.11 -4.84 -3.38
N PHE A 7 -3.28 -3.82 -3.52
CA PHE A 7 -2.73 -3.11 -2.37
C PHE A 7 -3.66 -1.99 -1.93
N ILE A 8 -3.92 -1.93 -0.62
CA ILE A 8 -4.69 -0.85 -0.03
C ILE A 8 -3.75 0.08 0.72
N SER A 9 -3.79 1.36 0.38
CA SER A 9 -3.07 2.42 1.09
C SER A 9 -4.05 3.37 1.75
N SER A 10 -3.84 3.62 3.04
CA SER A 10 -4.56 4.65 3.80
C SER A 10 -3.87 4.89 5.12
N THR A 11 -4.28 5.93 5.82
CA THR A 11 -3.86 6.12 7.21
C THR A 11 -4.48 5.03 8.09
N PHE A 12 -3.74 4.58 9.12
CA PHE A 12 -4.14 3.40 9.89
C PHE A 12 -5.27 3.64 10.89
N LYS A 13 -5.44 4.87 11.36
CA LYS A 13 -6.34 5.14 12.50
C LYS A 13 -7.75 5.55 12.13
N ASP A 14 -7.98 5.97 10.91
CA ASP A 14 -9.24 6.61 10.52
C ASP A 14 -9.97 5.97 9.34
N MET A 15 -9.39 4.94 8.74
CA MET A 15 -9.95 4.26 7.56
C MET A 15 -10.28 2.78 7.80
N ASP A 16 -10.55 2.40 9.05
CA ASP A 16 -10.82 1.01 9.40
C ASP A 16 -12.08 0.47 8.73
N ALA A 17 -13.16 1.26 8.71
CA ALA A 17 -14.41 0.83 8.10
C ALA A 17 -14.26 0.62 6.59
N GLU A 18 -13.55 1.50 5.92
CA GLU A 18 -13.28 1.42 4.48
C GLU A 18 -12.42 0.19 4.16
N ARG A 19 -11.37 -0.05 4.95
CA ARG A 19 -10.51 -1.22 4.79
C ARG A 19 -11.30 -2.52 5.00
N ASP A 20 -12.14 -2.57 6.04
CA ASP A 20 -12.96 -3.74 6.34
C ASP A 20 -13.95 -4.02 5.21
N MET A 21 -14.55 -2.98 4.64
CA MET A 21 -15.45 -3.12 3.50
C MET A 21 -14.74 -3.74 2.29
N VAL A 22 -13.53 -3.31 1.98
CA VAL A 22 -12.76 -3.89 0.87
C VAL A 22 -12.42 -5.35 1.15
N ASN A 23 -11.93 -5.64 2.35
CA ASN A 23 -11.51 -6.99 2.72
C ASN A 23 -12.65 -8.00 2.73
N HIS A 24 -13.86 -7.59 3.17
CA HIS A 24 -14.98 -8.51 3.39
C HIS A 24 -16.07 -8.43 2.34
N PHE A 25 -16.19 -7.34 1.63
CA PHE A 25 -17.32 -7.11 0.71
C PHE A 25 -16.85 -6.98 -0.75
N VAL A 26 -15.96 -6.04 -1.00
CA VAL A 26 -15.52 -5.74 -2.38
C VAL A 26 -14.76 -6.92 -2.98
N LYS A 27 -13.90 -7.55 -2.21
CA LYS A 27 -13.17 -8.75 -2.62
C LYS A 27 -14.11 -9.83 -3.17
N GLN A 28 -15.12 -10.19 -2.40
CA GLN A 28 -16.07 -11.23 -2.79
C GLN A 28 -16.90 -10.82 -4.01
N ARG A 29 -17.26 -9.55 -4.09
CA ARG A 29 -18.02 -9.03 -5.21
C ARG A 29 -17.24 -9.10 -6.52
N ILE A 30 -15.96 -8.76 -6.48
CA ILE A 30 -15.07 -8.85 -7.65
C ILE A 30 -14.93 -10.30 -8.08
N GLU A 31 -14.67 -11.21 -7.15
CA GLU A 31 -14.54 -12.65 -7.46
C GLU A 31 -15.79 -13.21 -8.12
N LYS A 32 -16.97 -12.86 -7.62
CA LYS A 32 -18.25 -13.28 -8.21
C LYS A 32 -18.43 -12.71 -9.62
N GLU A 33 -18.09 -11.46 -9.80
CA GLU A 33 -18.25 -10.80 -11.10
C GLU A 33 -17.31 -11.42 -12.15
N LEU A 34 -16.07 -11.72 -11.76
CA LEU A 34 -15.13 -12.41 -12.63
C LEU A 34 -15.63 -13.82 -13.02
N ALA A 35 -16.21 -14.53 -12.07
CA ALA A 35 -16.76 -15.86 -12.32
C ALA A 35 -17.89 -15.86 -13.35
N ARG A 36 -18.68 -14.79 -13.42
CA ARG A 36 -19.73 -14.62 -14.45
C ARG A 36 -19.16 -14.61 -15.88
N TYR A 37 -17.91 -14.21 -16.03
CA TYR A 37 -17.19 -14.24 -17.31
C TYR A 37 -16.28 -15.44 -17.44
N SER A 38 -16.48 -16.47 -16.61
CA SER A 38 -15.65 -17.68 -16.57
C SER A 38 -14.19 -17.43 -16.21
N ILE A 39 -13.95 -16.36 -15.46
CA ILE A 39 -12.62 -16.03 -14.93
C ILE A 39 -12.57 -16.44 -13.47
N PHE A 40 -11.85 -17.53 -13.17
CA PHE A 40 -11.76 -18.08 -11.82
C PHE A 40 -10.41 -17.71 -11.21
N LYS A 41 -10.35 -16.50 -10.64
CA LYS A 41 -9.17 -15.98 -9.95
C LYS A 41 -9.58 -15.56 -8.55
N SER A 42 -8.71 -15.78 -7.58
CA SER A 42 -8.92 -15.26 -6.23
C SER A 42 -8.31 -13.87 -6.09
N ILE A 43 -8.98 -13.03 -5.31
CA ILE A 43 -8.49 -11.70 -4.98
C ILE A 43 -7.79 -11.75 -3.62
N GLU A 44 -6.57 -11.31 -3.56
CA GLU A 44 -5.83 -11.13 -2.30
C GLU A 44 -5.69 -9.64 -2.02
N ILE A 45 -6.24 -9.22 -0.88
CA ILE A 45 -6.11 -7.83 -0.45
C ILE A 45 -4.86 -7.72 0.41
N VAL A 46 -3.93 -6.88 -0.01
CA VAL A 46 -2.70 -6.61 0.72
C VAL A 46 -2.91 -5.35 1.54
N ASP A 47 -3.07 -5.52 2.83
CA ASP A 47 -3.33 -4.44 3.78
C ASP A 47 -2.32 -4.56 4.92
N LEU A 48 -1.45 -3.56 5.08
CA LEU A 48 -0.40 -3.54 6.10
C LEU A 48 -0.91 -3.74 7.53
N ARG A 49 -2.12 -3.26 7.80
CA ARG A 49 -2.73 -3.42 9.12
C ARG A 49 -2.84 -4.89 9.55
N TRP A 50 -2.98 -5.79 8.60
CA TRP A 50 -3.27 -7.21 8.85
C TRP A 50 -2.04 -8.12 8.72
N GLY A 51 -0.97 -7.64 8.11
CA GLY A 51 0.18 -8.48 7.75
C GLY A 51 1.41 -8.33 8.62
N VAL A 52 1.46 -7.32 9.49
CA VAL A 52 2.66 -7.02 10.26
C VAL A 52 2.44 -7.29 11.75
N ASN A 53 3.00 -8.40 12.24
CA ASN A 53 3.03 -8.67 13.68
C ASN A 53 4.28 -7.99 14.28
N THR A 54 4.04 -6.91 15.02
CA THR A 54 5.11 -6.10 15.59
C THR A 54 5.05 -5.99 17.11
N GLN A 55 4.13 -6.70 17.76
CA GLN A 55 3.87 -6.51 19.19
C GLN A 55 5.05 -6.87 20.08
N ASP A 56 5.88 -7.84 19.69
CA ASP A 56 7.00 -8.35 20.48
C ASP A 56 8.33 -7.70 20.11
N LEU A 57 8.36 -6.74 19.21
CA LEU A 57 9.58 -6.10 18.76
C LEU A 57 9.84 -4.76 19.46
N PRO A 58 11.11 -4.38 19.68
CA PRO A 58 11.45 -3.02 20.06
C PRO A 58 10.92 -2.02 19.06
N GLU A 59 10.64 -0.80 19.49
CA GLU A 59 10.07 0.26 18.64
C GLU A 59 10.84 0.46 17.33
N ASP A 60 12.17 0.48 17.42
CA ASP A 60 13.07 0.64 16.27
C ASP A 60 12.88 -0.43 15.21
N GLU A 61 12.86 -1.68 15.66
CA GLU A 61 12.69 -2.83 14.76
C GLU A 61 11.29 -2.89 14.19
N ARG A 62 10.31 -2.47 14.98
CA ARG A 62 8.91 -2.39 14.58
C ARG A 62 8.72 -1.41 13.41
N GLU A 63 9.29 -0.22 13.53
CA GLU A 63 9.22 0.81 12.49
C GLU A 63 9.89 0.35 11.19
N ASN A 64 11.09 -0.23 11.29
CA ASN A 64 11.81 -0.76 10.14
C ASN A 64 11.03 -1.87 9.44
N LYS A 65 10.42 -2.76 10.23
CA LYS A 65 9.62 -3.87 9.69
C LYS A 65 8.39 -3.37 8.93
N VAL A 66 7.71 -2.37 9.47
CA VAL A 66 6.56 -1.75 8.81
C VAL A 66 6.96 -1.13 7.46
N LEU A 67 8.05 -0.37 7.44
CA LEU A 67 8.53 0.27 6.22
C LEU A 67 8.95 -0.73 5.14
N ARG A 68 9.69 -1.76 5.52
CA ARG A 68 10.08 -2.84 4.59
C ARG A 68 8.88 -3.57 4.04
N GLN A 69 7.95 -3.92 4.92
CA GLN A 69 6.73 -4.61 4.51
C GLN A 69 5.89 -3.75 3.55
N CYS A 70 5.85 -2.45 3.78
CA CYS A 70 5.19 -1.50 2.90
C CYS A 70 5.79 -1.56 1.48
N VAL A 71 7.09 -1.44 1.35
CA VAL A 71 7.77 -1.47 0.05
C VAL A 71 7.58 -2.82 -0.65
N ASP A 72 7.76 -3.91 0.08
CA ASP A 72 7.63 -5.27 -0.48
C ASP A 72 6.21 -5.54 -0.97
N ASN A 73 5.21 -5.12 -0.21
CA ASN A 73 3.81 -5.31 -0.58
C ASN A 73 3.43 -4.48 -1.81
N ILE A 74 3.93 -3.25 -1.92
CA ILE A 74 3.71 -2.42 -3.10
C ILE A 74 4.28 -3.12 -4.34
N ARG A 75 5.51 -3.62 -4.26
CA ARG A 75 6.16 -4.33 -5.36
C ARG A 75 5.36 -5.55 -5.82
N SER A 76 4.85 -6.33 -4.86
CA SER A 76 4.12 -7.56 -5.16
C SER A 76 2.70 -7.32 -5.66
N SER A 77 2.08 -6.19 -5.29
CA SER A 77 0.68 -5.89 -5.62
C SER A 77 0.49 -5.13 -6.92
N ARG A 78 1.58 -4.61 -7.51
CA ARG A 78 1.48 -3.93 -8.79
C ARG A 78 0.88 -4.84 -9.86
N PRO A 79 0.01 -4.33 -10.71
CA PRO A 79 -0.34 -2.93 -10.93
C PRO A 79 -1.63 -2.45 -10.23
N TYR A 80 -2.23 -3.21 -9.32
CA TYR A 80 -3.51 -2.86 -8.71
C TYR A 80 -3.33 -2.16 -7.37
N PHE A 81 -3.94 -0.99 -7.23
CA PHE A 81 -3.74 -0.12 -6.08
C PHE A 81 -5.02 0.65 -5.74
N ILE A 82 -5.41 0.65 -4.48
CA ILE A 82 -6.55 1.44 -3.98
C ILE A 82 -6.05 2.32 -2.83
N ALA A 83 -6.25 3.62 -2.94
CA ALA A 83 -5.94 4.57 -1.88
C ALA A 83 -7.20 5.19 -1.32
N PHE A 84 -7.34 5.17 0.00
CA PHE A 84 -8.37 5.92 0.72
C PHE A 84 -7.74 7.17 1.33
N ILE A 85 -8.24 8.32 0.95
CA ILE A 85 -7.68 9.61 1.33
C ILE A 85 -8.71 10.37 2.19
N GLY A 86 -8.32 10.68 3.41
CA GLY A 86 -9.10 11.48 4.35
C GLY A 86 -8.32 12.71 4.81
N ASP A 87 -8.65 13.18 6.01
CA ASP A 87 -8.06 14.40 6.55
C ASP A 87 -6.68 14.18 7.19
N ARG A 88 -6.32 12.94 7.48
CA ARG A 88 -5.04 12.63 8.12
C ARG A 88 -3.93 12.44 7.10
N TYR A 89 -2.77 13.02 7.40
CA TYR A 89 -1.57 12.85 6.57
C TYR A 89 -0.89 11.49 6.81
N GLY A 90 -0.97 11.00 8.03
CA GLY A 90 -0.40 9.71 8.40
C GLY A 90 0.94 9.83 9.11
N TRP A 91 1.47 8.67 9.50
CA TRP A 91 2.73 8.58 10.23
C TRP A 91 3.92 8.93 9.35
N ILE A 92 4.78 9.82 9.87
CA ILE A 92 6.03 10.21 9.23
C ILE A 92 7.16 9.46 9.94
N PRO A 93 7.84 8.53 9.24
CA PRO A 93 8.95 7.81 9.86
C PRO A 93 10.13 8.74 10.15
N PRO A 94 10.89 8.49 11.23
CA PRO A 94 12.14 9.20 11.46
C PRO A 94 13.09 9.05 10.27
N LYS A 95 13.84 10.11 9.97
CA LYS A 95 14.71 10.15 8.79
C LYS A 95 15.72 9.00 8.73
N ASN A 96 16.30 8.64 9.87
CA ASN A 96 17.28 7.54 9.97
C ASN A 96 16.63 6.17 9.68
N ARG A 97 15.36 5.98 10.01
CA ARG A 97 14.62 4.75 9.72
C ARG A 97 14.35 4.62 8.22
N TRP A 98 13.89 5.70 7.64
CA TRP A 98 13.59 5.73 6.22
C TRP A 98 14.85 5.53 5.37
N GLN A 99 15.98 6.10 5.78
CA GLN A 99 17.26 5.95 5.08
C GLN A 99 17.67 4.48 4.93
N LYS A 100 17.48 3.68 5.97
CA LYS A 100 17.80 2.25 5.92
C LYS A 100 17.00 1.51 4.86
N VAL A 101 15.73 1.86 4.72
CA VAL A 101 14.85 1.24 3.69
C VAL A 101 15.27 1.71 2.31
N MET A 102 15.58 2.99 2.15
CA MET A 102 16.04 3.54 0.87
C MET A 102 17.34 2.91 0.38
N ASP A 103 18.26 2.58 1.30
CA ASP A 103 19.52 1.93 0.96
C ASP A 103 19.31 0.53 0.36
N GLU A 104 18.15 -0.07 0.56
CA GLU A 104 17.80 -1.38 0.01
C GLU A 104 17.04 -1.31 -1.32
N LEU A 105 16.63 -0.11 -1.75
CA LEU A 105 15.93 0.07 -3.01
C LEU A 105 16.90 -0.05 -4.20
N SER A 106 16.39 -0.59 -5.30
CA SER A 106 17.14 -0.64 -6.54
C SER A 106 17.32 0.75 -7.15
N ASP A 107 18.30 0.90 -8.04
CA ASP A 107 18.53 2.16 -8.73
C ASP A 107 17.30 2.61 -9.53
N ASP A 108 16.59 1.67 -10.16
CA ASP A 108 15.34 1.96 -10.89
C ASP A 108 14.26 2.49 -9.96
N GLU A 109 14.14 1.94 -8.77
CA GLU A 109 13.17 2.38 -7.76
C GLU A 109 13.51 3.77 -7.23
N LEU A 110 14.79 4.04 -6.98
CA LEU A 110 15.27 5.36 -6.55
C LEU A 110 15.02 6.41 -7.63
N GLU A 111 15.27 6.07 -8.88
CA GLU A 111 15.00 6.96 -10.01
C GLU A 111 13.51 7.25 -10.15
N MET A 112 12.67 6.25 -9.94
CA MET A 112 11.21 6.39 -9.99
C MET A 112 10.69 7.35 -8.91
N LEU A 113 11.25 7.30 -7.70
CA LEU A 113 10.89 8.21 -6.61
C LEU A 113 11.41 9.64 -6.85
N GLY A 114 12.54 9.77 -7.54
CA GLY A 114 13.10 11.07 -7.88
C GLY A 114 13.48 11.91 -6.66
N ASP A 115 13.30 13.24 -6.77
CA ASP A 115 13.65 14.17 -5.69
C ASP A 115 12.78 14.05 -4.45
N GLU A 116 11.65 13.38 -4.56
CA GLU A 116 10.68 13.24 -3.47
C GLU A 116 11.20 12.39 -2.31
N ILE A 117 12.19 11.55 -2.55
CA ILE A 117 12.84 10.76 -1.49
C ILE A 117 13.60 11.63 -0.48
N ASN A 118 13.98 12.84 -0.84
CA ASN A 118 14.71 13.76 0.01
C ASN A 118 13.81 14.60 0.93
N GLU A 119 12.50 14.54 0.71
CA GLU A 119 11.53 15.28 1.51
C GLU A 119 10.94 14.40 2.60
N VAL A 120 10.52 15.04 3.68
CA VAL A 120 9.86 14.34 4.79
C VAL A 120 8.41 14.04 4.39
N LYS A 121 8.07 12.75 4.30
CA LYS A 121 6.75 12.30 3.85
C LYS A 121 6.19 11.22 4.78
N SER A 122 4.86 11.15 4.85
CA SER A 122 4.20 10.04 5.54
C SER A 122 4.33 8.74 4.76
N VAL A 123 4.21 7.61 5.46
CA VAL A 123 4.19 6.29 4.81
C VAL A 123 3.08 6.21 3.77
N THR A 124 1.90 6.74 4.07
CA THR A 124 0.77 6.76 3.14
C THR A 124 1.10 7.52 1.85
N GLU A 125 1.73 8.70 1.96
CA GLU A 125 2.15 9.46 0.78
C GLU A 125 3.17 8.69 -0.05
N LEU A 126 4.15 8.06 0.59
CA LEU A 126 5.16 7.26 -0.11
C LEU A 126 4.55 6.05 -0.81
N GLU A 127 3.57 5.39 -0.19
CA GLU A 127 2.83 4.31 -0.82
C GLU A 127 2.13 4.78 -2.10
N ILE A 128 1.46 5.92 -2.04
CA ILE A 128 0.76 6.50 -3.19
C ILE A 128 1.74 6.87 -4.30
N LEU A 129 2.83 7.53 -3.96
CA LEU A 129 3.85 7.90 -4.94
C LEU A 129 4.49 6.69 -5.59
N PHE A 130 4.97 5.77 -4.77
CA PHE A 130 5.71 4.59 -5.24
C PHE A 130 4.79 3.57 -5.90
N GLY A 131 3.60 3.34 -5.34
CA GLY A 131 2.67 2.31 -5.80
C GLY A 131 1.80 2.72 -6.99
N ALA A 132 1.60 4.01 -7.22
CA ALA A 132 0.67 4.48 -8.24
C ALA A 132 1.20 5.62 -9.09
N LEU A 133 1.47 6.78 -8.50
CA LEU A 133 1.69 8.00 -9.28
C LEU A 133 2.99 8.00 -10.09
N LYS A 134 4.03 7.35 -9.59
CA LYS A 134 5.35 7.28 -10.26
C LYS A 134 5.49 6.07 -11.17
N ASP A 135 4.60 5.11 -11.09
CA ASP A 135 4.61 3.94 -11.95
C ASP A 135 3.53 4.05 -13.03
N ARG A 136 3.95 4.29 -14.26
CA ARG A 136 3.04 4.44 -15.40
C ARG A 136 2.21 3.20 -15.67
N LYS A 137 2.70 2.01 -15.32
CA LYS A 137 1.98 0.74 -15.51
C LYS A 137 0.87 0.57 -14.46
N SER A 138 1.13 1.02 -13.24
CA SER A 138 0.18 0.89 -12.14
C SER A 138 -0.88 2.00 -12.14
N LEU A 139 -0.56 3.19 -12.63
CA LEU A 139 -1.46 4.33 -12.57
C LEU A 139 -2.83 4.08 -13.21
N PRO A 140 -2.95 3.45 -14.40
CA PRO A 140 -4.25 3.17 -15.00
C PRO A 140 -5.12 2.20 -14.18
N ASN A 141 -4.49 1.41 -13.30
CA ASN A 141 -5.16 0.41 -12.45
C ASN A 141 -5.21 0.85 -10.99
N SER A 142 -5.11 2.15 -10.75
CA SER A 142 -5.12 2.75 -9.41
C SER A 142 -6.41 3.54 -9.20
N PHE A 143 -6.98 3.41 -8.00
CA PHE A 143 -8.22 4.08 -7.61
C PHE A 143 -7.98 4.92 -6.36
N PHE A 144 -8.35 6.18 -6.43
CA PHE A 144 -8.20 7.12 -5.33
C PHE A 144 -9.58 7.53 -4.84
N LEU A 145 -9.92 7.15 -3.62
CA LEU A 145 -11.22 7.39 -3.01
C LEU A 145 -11.07 8.40 -1.89
N PHE A 146 -11.73 9.52 -2.03
CA PHE A 146 -11.67 10.62 -1.08
C PHE A 146 -12.85 10.57 -0.14
N ARG A 147 -12.58 10.58 1.17
CA ARG A 147 -13.64 10.71 2.15
C ARG A 147 -14.15 12.14 2.15
N ASN A 148 -15.43 12.29 1.94
CA ASN A 148 -16.09 13.59 2.03
C ASN A 148 -16.47 13.84 3.49
N THR A 149 -15.91 14.86 4.08
CA THR A 149 -16.15 15.22 5.48
C THR A 149 -17.06 16.42 5.62
#